data_00e386ee208b5c3db166c285b59fb9b6
#
_entry.id   00e386ee208b5c3db166c285b59fb9b6
#
_cell.length_a   1.000
_cell.length_b   1.000
_cell.length_c   1.000
_cell.angle_alpha   90.00
_cell.angle_beta   90.00
_cell.angle_gamma   90.00
#
_symmetry.space_group_name_H-M   'P 1'
#
loop_
_entity.id
_entity.type
_entity.pdbx_description
1 polymer ?
#
loop_
_entity_poly.entity_id
_entity_poly.type
_entity_poly.pdbx_seq_one_letter_code
_entity_poly.pdbx_strand_id
1 'polypeptide(L)'
;MITAWRIAKARYRDDAFSGNGGLQNAGRWHLQGQRVVYGASSLALAALEVFVHLNRAHAGIRWVMFEIGIPDEVPIEALAKAQLPRTWRHNPPTGSTMRLDSEWLRSGRAAVLRVPSAIIPAESNIPINPQQTDFGKLKLGRPQAFEFDSRLWK
;
A
#
# COMPACT_ATOMS: atom_id res chain seq x y z
N MET A 1 -18.68 -0.65 -5.36
CA MET A 1 -17.24 -0.67 -5.66
C MET A 1 -16.50 0.28 -4.73
N ILE A 2 -15.39 -0.16 -4.18
CA ILE A 2 -14.51 0.67 -3.35
C ILE A 2 -13.34 1.11 -4.21
N THR A 3 -12.91 2.37 -4.07
CA THR A 3 -11.74 2.90 -4.76
C THR A 3 -10.56 3.01 -3.81
N ALA A 4 -9.41 2.52 -4.24
CA ALA A 4 -8.13 2.72 -3.59
C ALA A 4 -7.16 3.42 -4.55
N TRP A 5 -6.07 3.94 -4.04
CA TRP A 5 -5.08 4.70 -4.78
C TRP A 5 -3.68 4.21 -4.51
N ARG A 6 -2.85 4.21 -5.56
CA ARG A 6 -1.44 3.87 -5.46
C ARG A 6 -0.60 4.91 -6.17
N ILE A 7 0.53 5.27 -5.55
CA ILE A 7 1.54 6.12 -6.17
C ILE A 7 2.82 5.30 -6.31
N ALA A 8 3.45 5.38 -7.46
CA ALA A 8 4.69 4.68 -7.76
C ALA A 8 5.62 5.59 -8.59
N LYS A 9 6.92 5.30 -8.56
CA LYS A 9 7.87 5.99 -9.43
C LYS A 9 7.50 5.72 -10.88
N ALA A 10 7.52 6.76 -11.73
CA ALA A 10 7.14 6.64 -13.15
C ALA A 10 7.97 5.59 -13.89
N ARG A 11 9.25 5.41 -13.53
CA ARG A 11 10.12 4.39 -14.15
C ARG A 11 9.68 2.96 -13.88
N TYR A 12 8.86 2.73 -12.83
CA TYR A 12 8.32 1.41 -12.47
C TYR A 12 6.84 1.26 -12.81
N ARG A 13 6.27 2.16 -13.63
CA ARG A 13 4.82 2.12 -13.94
C ARG A 13 4.33 0.80 -14.50
N ASP A 14 5.15 0.14 -15.32
CA ASP A 14 4.77 -1.14 -15.92
C ASP A 14 4.84 -2.30 -14.93
N ASP A 15 5.52 -2.12 -13.82
CA ASP A 15 5.76 -3.11 -12.77
C ASP A 15 5.04 -2.76 -11.45
N ALA A 16 4.19 -1.74 -11.46
CA ALA A 16 3.62 -1.15 -10.24
C ALA A 16 2.75 -2.11 -9.43
N PHE A 17 2.21 -3.15 -10.06
CA PHE A 17 1.33 -4.12 -9.41
C PHE A 17 1.92 -5.53 -9.31
N SER A 18 3.21 -5.69 -9.56
CA SER A 18 3.89 -6.99 -9.45
C SER A 18 4.17 -7.43 -8.02
N GLY A 19 4.27 -6.49 -7.09
CA GLY A 19 4.72 -6.74 -5.73
C GLY A 19 6.23 -6.91 -5.58
N ASN A 20 7.02 -6.60 -6.61
CA ASN A 20 8.48 -6.77 -6.57
C ASN A 20 9.16 -5.98 -5.46
N GLY A 21 8.63 -4.81 -5.10
CA GLY A 21 9.15 -4.03 -3.98
C GLY A 21 9.15 -4.79 -2.65
N GLY A 22 8.12 -5.59 -2.41
CA GLY A 22 8.00 -6.42 -1.21
C GLY A 22 9.02 -7.55 -1.15
N LEU A 23 9.49 -8.02 -2.31
CA LEU A 23 10.55 -9.04 -2.35
C LEU A 23 11.88 -8.50 -1.84
N GLN A 24 12.15 -7.22 -2.05
CA GLN A 24 13.42 -6.59 -1.74
C GLN A 24 13.46 -5.98 -0.35
N ASN A 25 12.33 -5.46 0.13
CA ASN A 25 12.27 -4.71 1.39
C ASN A 25 11.04 -5.11 2.21
N ALA A 26 11.23 -5.28 3.51
CA ALA A 26 10.11 -5.38 4.44
C ALA A 26 9.42 -4.03 4.59
N GLY A 27 8.12 -4.06 4.93
CA GLY A 27 7.37 -2.88 5.32
C GLY A 27 6.72 -3.07 6.69
N ARG A 28 5.89 -2.11 7.10
CA ARG A 28 5.15 -2.25 8.36
C ARG A 28 4.29 -3.52 8.37
N TRP A 29 3.73 -3.86 7.22
CA TRP A 29 2.69 -4.87 7.07
C TRP A 29 3.15 -6.12 6.31
N HIS A 30 4.45 -6.30 6.06
CA HIS A 30 4.94 -7.53 5.42
C HIS A 30 6.41 -7.78 5.73
N LEU A 31 6.81 -9.05 5.67
CA LEU A 31 8.20 -9.46 5.76
C LEU A 31 8.87 -9.36 4.39
N GLN A 32 10.19 -9.13 4.37
CA GLN A 32 10.97 -9.20 3.14
C GLN A 32 10.80 -10.56 2.46
N GLY A 33 10.73 -10.57 1.14
CA GLY A 33 10.57 -11.79 0.36
C GLY A 33 9.11 -12.13 0.03
N GLN A 34 8.15 -11.29 0.41
CA GLN A 34 6.75 -11.47 0.08
C GLN A 34 6.28 -10.43 -0.92
N ARG A 35 5.51 -10.86 -1.93
CA ARG A 35 4.91 -9.96 -2.90
C ARG A 35 3.67 -9.32 -2.29
N VAL A 36 3.70 -8.00 -2.20
CA VAL A 36 2.58 -7.18 -1.75
C VAL A 36 2.58 -5.85 -2.48
N VAL A 37 1.39 -5.36 -2.82
CA VAL A 37 1.18 -4.05 -3.42
C VAL A 37 0.45 -3.19 -2.40
N TYR A 38 0.92 -1.97 -2.17
CA TYR A 38 0.27 -1.06 -1.24
C TYR A 38 -0.54 -0.01 -1.97
N GLY A 39 -1.80 0.09 -1.61
CA GLY A 39 -2.67 1.22 -1.91
C GLY A 39 -3.09 1.95 -0.64
N ALA A 40 -3.89 2.97 -0.80
CA ALA A 40 -4.49 3.74 0.29
C ALA A 40 -5.94 4.06 -0.01
N SER A 41 -6.73 4.34 1.03
CA SER A 41 -8.15 4.65 0.89
C SER A 41 -8.44 6.01 0.26
N SER A 42 -7.44 6.90 0.20
CA SER A 42 -7.52 8.17 -0.52
C SER A 42 -6.20 8.46 -1.24
N LEU A 43 -6.27 9.28 -2.29
CA LEU A 43 -5.06 9.71 -3.00
C LEU A 43 -4.16 10.56 -2.10
N ALA A 44 -4.75 11.39 -1.24
CA ALA A 44 -3.98 12.19 -0.29
C ALA A 44 -3.20 11.32 0.68
N LEU A 45 -3.80 10.25 1.20
CA LEU A 45 -3.10 9.32 2.07
C LEU A 45 -2.00 8.56 1.30
N ALA A 46 -2.28 8.13 0.07
CA ALA A 46 -1.26 7.50 -0.77
C ALA A 46 -0.04 8.43 -0.95
N ALA A 47 -0.28 9.73 -1.14
CA ALA A 47 0.78 10.71 -1.25
C ALA A 47 1.58 10.84 0.06
N LEU A 48 0.92 10.91 1.21
CA LEU A 48 1.60 11.00 2.51
C LEU A 48 2.43 9.75 2.81
N GLU A 49 1.89 8.57 2.50
CA GLU A 49 2.59 7.30 2.73
C GLU A 49 3.87 7.18 1.91
N VAL A 50 3.91 7.77 0.73
CA VAL A 50 5.13 7.87 -0.08
C VAL A 50 6.03 8.97 0.48
N PHE A 51 5.47 10.16 0.73
CA PHE A 51 6.25 11.34 1.06
C PHE A 51 7.00 11.22 2.40
N VAL A 52 6.48 10.46 3.36
CA VAL A 52 7.14 10.25 4.66
C VAL A 52 8.52 9.60 4.52
N HIS A 53 8.79 8.93 3.40
CA HIS A 53 10.07 8.30 3.10
C HIS A 53 10.99 9.16 2.22
N LEU A 54 10.57 10.38 1.87
CA LEU A 54 11.29 11.24 0.93
C LEU A 54 11.97 12.40 1.65
N ASN A 55 12.98 12.97 0.97
CA ASN A 55 13.62 14.21 1.35
C ASN A 55 13.88 15.06 0.09
N ARG A 56 14.50 16.22 0.24
CA ARG A 56 14.73 17.14 -0.89
C ARG A 56 15.53 16.54 -2.05
N ALA A 57 16.38 15.56 -1.78
CA ALA A 57 17.12 14.86 -2.84
C ALA A 57 16.21 14.10 -3.81
N HIS A 58 14.97 13.79 -3.40
CA HIS A 58 14.00 13.07 -4.21
C HIS A 58 13.09 14.01 -5.03
N ALA A 59 13.25 15.35 -4.93
CA ALA A 59 12.34 16.30 -5.57
C ALA A 59 12.28 16.18 -7.10
N GLY A 60 13.33 15.67 -7.74
CA GLY A 60 13.37 15.46 -9.20
C GLY A 60 12.76 14.13 -9.67
N ILE A 61 12.33 13.28 -8.78
CA ILE A 61 11.75 11.98 -9.15
C ILE A 61 10.36 12.19 -9.74
N ARG A 62 10.08 11.54 -10.88
CA ARG A 62 8.76 11.53 -11.49
C ARG A 62 7.91 10.41 -10.91
N TRP A 63 6.63 10.72 -10.67
CA TRP A 63 5.67 9.81 -10.07
C TRP A 63 4.45 9.63 -10.96
N VAL A 64 3.79 8.48 -10.79
CA VAL A 64 2.48 8.19 -11.39
C VAL A 64 1.52 7.74 -10.30
N MET A 65 0.24 8.01 -10.52
CA MET A 65 -0.84 7.53 -9.67
C MET A 65 -1.72 6.56 -10.42
N PHE A 66 -2.28 5.61 -9.69
CA PHE A 66 -3.23 4.63 -10.20
C PHE A 66 -4.47 4.64 -9.35
N GLU A 67 -5.62 4.64 -10.00
CA GLU A 67 -6.88 4.34 -9.36
C GLU A 67 -7.11 2.83 -9.39
N ILE A 68 -7.52 2.26 -8.26
CA ILE A 68 -7.77 0.83 -8.12
C ILE A 68 -9.24 0.66 -7.74
N GLY A 69 -10.05 0.07 -8.64
CA GLY A 69 -11.42 -0.29 -8.34
C GLY A 69 -11.48 -1.69 -7.74
N ILE A 70 -12.09 -1.82 -6.57
CA ILE A 70 -12.32 -3.09 -5.90
C ILE A 70 -13.80 -3.41 -6.00
N PRO A 71 -14.20 -4.36 -6.89
CA PRO A 71 -15.60 -4.72 -7.04
C PRO A 71 -16.20 -5.30 -5.76
N ASP A 72 -17.52 -5.17 -5.60
CA ASP A 72 -18.21 -5.62 -4.40
C ASP A 72 -18.10 -7.14 -4.16
N GLU A 73 -17.90 -7.92 -5.23
CA GLU A 73 -17.71 -9.38 -5.14
C GLU A 73 -16.31 -9.78 -4.66
N VAL A 74 -15.36 -8.84 -4.56
CA VAL A 74 -14.01 -9.14 -4.04
C VAL A 74 -14.01 -8.95 -2.53
N PRO A 75 -13.76 -10.00 -1.74
CA PRO A 75 -13.71 -9.87 -0.30
C PRO A 75 -12.56 -8.99 0.15
N ILE A 76 -12.82 -8.13 1.12
CA ILE A 76 -11.82 -7.33 1.81
C ILE A 76 -11.73 -7.82 3.25
N GLU A 77 -10.59 -8.36 3.63
CA GLU A 77 -10.30 -8.67 5.04
C GLU A 77 -9.87 -7.38 5.74
N ALA A 78 -10.29 -7.18 6.97
CA ALA A 78 -9.94 -5.97 7.71
C ALA A 78 -9.33 -6.32 9.06
N LEU A 79 -8.25 -5.62 9.41
CA LEU A 79 -7.69 -5.63 10.76
C LEU A 79 -8.22 -4.42 11.53
N ALA A 80 -9.01 -4.67 12.56
CA ALA A 80 -9.49 -3.63 13.45
C ALA A 80 -8.37 -3.19 14.40
N LYS A 81 -8.41 -1.94 14.86
CA LYS A 81 -7.42 -1.41 15.81
C LYS A 81 -7.27 -2.27 17.05
N ALA A 82 -8.36 -2.88 17.54
CA ALA A 82 -8.34 -3.75 18.71
C ALA A 82 -7.51 -5.04 18.50
N GLN A 83 -7.29 -5.45 17.25
CA GLN A 83 -6.49 -6.63 16.90
C GLN A 83 -5.01 -6.32 16.76
N LEU A 84 -4.64 -5.04 16.81
CA LEU A 84 -3.27 -4.61 16.59
C LEU A 84 -2.47 -4.62 17.90
N PRO A 85 -1.17 -4.97 17.84
CA PRO A 85 -0.30 -4.82 19.01
C PRO A 85 -0.17 -3.35 19.38
N ARG A 86 0.13 -3.05 20.65
CA ARG A 86 0.32 -1.67 21.13
C ARG A 86 1.38 -0.90 20.33
N THR A 87 2.34 -1.60 19.77
CA THR A 87 3.49 -1.05 19.04
C THR A 87 3.23 -0.85 17.54
N TRP A 88 1.99 -1.00 17.09
CA TRP A 88 1.68 -1.01 15.65
C TRP A 88 2.08 0.28 14.91
N ARG A 89 2.14 1.41 15.62
CA ARG A 89 2.55 2.70 15.04
C ARG A 89 4.03 3.02 15.23
N HIS A 90 4.81 2.16 15.89
CA HIS A 90 6.23 2.42 16.12
C HIS A 90 6.99 2.64 14.82
N ASN A 91 7.95 3.57 14.84
CA ASN A 91 8.86 3.82 13.74
C ASN A 91 10.31 3.69 14.27
N PRO A 92 11.10 2.75 13.76
CA PRO A 92 10.77 1.80 12.70
C PRO A 92 9.70 0.77 13.11
N PRO A 93 9.04 0.14 12.11
CA PRO A 93 8.02 -0.88 12.39
C PRO A 93 8.56 -2.06 13.17
N THR A 94 7.71 -2.65 14.02
CA THR A 94 8.05 -3.87 14.77
C THR A 94 7.70 -5.12 13.98
N GLY A 95 8.31 -6.26 14.31
CA GLY A 95 8.01 -7.53 13.65
C GLY A 95 6.58 -8.02 13.87
N SER A 96 5.87 -7.53 14.90
CA SER A 96 4.51 -7.98 15.21
C SER A 96 3.50 -7.61 14.13
N THR A 97 3.55 -6.38 13.58
CA THR A 97 2.67 -5.99 12.46
C THR A 97 3.06 -6.70 11.17
N MET A 98 4.34 -6.88 10.91
CA MET A 98 4.83 -7.61 9.75
C MET A 98 4.30 -9.05 9.72
N ARG A 99 4.24 -9.71 10.88
CA ARG A 99 3.76 -11.10 10.99
C ARG A 99 2.26 -11.23 10.73
N LEU A 100 1.46 -10.24 11.14
CA LEU A 100 0.01 -10.27 10.90
C LEU A 100 -0.32 -10.33 9.41
N ASP A 101 0.29 -9.47 8.63
CA ASP A 101 0.04 -9.45 7.19
C ASP A 101 0.75 -10.58 6.46
N SER A 102 1.90 -11.02 6.94
CA SER A 102 2.55 -12.20 6.39
C SER A 102 1.66 -13.43 6.50
N GLU A 103 0.93 -13.57 7.60
CA GLU A 103 -0.03 -14.65 7.78
C GLU A 103 -1.20 -14.50 6.80
N TRP A 104 -1.75 -13.29 6.63
CA TRP A 104 -2.77 -13.03 5.64
C TRP A 104 -2.28 -13.36 4.21
N LEU A 105 -1.09 -12.89 3.83
CA LEU A 105 -0.51 -13.18 2.52
C LEU A 105 -0.39 -14.69 2.27
N ARG A 106 0.11 -15.43 3.25
CA ARG A 106 0.27 -16.88 3.13
C ARG A 106 -1.05 -17.63 3.11
N SER A 107 -2.07 -17.13 3.81
CA SER A 107 -3.37 -17.77 3.87
C SER A 107 -4.11 -17.78 2.53
N GLY A 108 -3.90 -16.76 1.70
CA GLY A 108 -4.62 -16.61 0.44
C GLY A 108 -6.12 -16.39 0.58
N ARG A 109 -6.62 -16.04 1.77
CA ARG A 109 -8.07 -15.90 2.03
C ARG A 109 -8.71 -14.78 1.23
N ALA A 110 -8.02 -13.66 1.06
CA ALA A 110 -8.52 -12.49 0.34
C ALA A 110 -7.39 -11.82 -0.41
N ALA A 111 -7.70 -11.23 -1.56
CA ALA A 111 -6.73 -10.45 -2.33
C ALA A 111 -6.46 -9.08 -1.71
N VAL A 112 -7.39 -8.57 -0.93
CA VAL A 112 -7.33 -7.20 -0.39
C VAL A 112 -7.45 -7.25 1.12
N LEU A 113 -6.55 -6.52 1.78
CA LEU A 113 -6.57 -6.30 3.22
C LEU A 113 -6.78 -4.80 3.48
N ARG A 114 -7.43 -4.47 4.58
CA ARG A 114 -7.56 -3.10 5.06
C ARG A 114 -6.94 -3.00 6.43
N VAL A 115 -5.99 -2.09 6.58
CA VAL A 115 -5.31 -1.84 7.85
C VAL A 115 -5.32 -0.33 8.14
N PRO A 116 -5.34 0.11 9.40
CA PRO A 116 -5.25 1.54 9.70
C PRO A 116 -3.88 2.08 9.30
N SER A 117 -3.85 3.31 8.79
CA SER A 117 -2.59 4.00 8.50
C SER A 117 -1.89 4.40 9.79
N ALA A 118 -0.57 4.19 9.87
CA ALA A 118 0.22 4.68 11.00
C ALA A 118 0.39 6.21 10.97
N ILE A 119 0.26 6.83 9.80
CA ILE A 119 0.34 8.30 9.64
C ILE A 119 -0.98 8.94 10.02
N ILE A 120 -2.09 8.45 9.44
CA ILE A 120 -3.45 8.96 9.65
C ILE A 120 -4.34 7.80 10.10
N PRO A 121 -4.42 7.49 11.41
CA PRO A 121 -5.14 6.29 11.87
C PRO A 121 -6.64 6.27 11.57
N ALA A 122 -7.24 7.40 11.20
CA ALA A 122 -8.63 7.47 10.78
C ALA A 122 -8.84 6.98 9.34
N GLU A 123 -7.77 6.84 8.56
CA GLU A 123 -7.81 6.33 7.19
C GLU A 123 -7.09 5.00 7.10
N SER A 124 -7.22 4.33 5.96
CA SER A 124 -6.73 2.97 5.80
C SER A 124 -5.70 2.84 4.70
N ASN A 125 -4.67 2.05 4.96
CA ASN A 125 -3.84 1.48 3.91
C ASN A 125 -4.52 0.20 3.39
N ILE A 126 -4.27 -0.11 2.13
CA ILE A 126 -4.91 -1.21 1.40
C ILE A 126 -3.82 -2.12 0.82
N PRO A 127 -3.25 -3.03 1.61
CA PRO A 127 -2.37 -4.06 1.07
C PRO A 127 -3.13 -4.98 0.11
N ILE A 128 -2.49 -5.33 -1.01
CA ILE A 128 -3.07 -6.18 -2.05
C ILE A 128 -2.10 -7.32 -2.32
N ASN A 129 -2.63 -8.54 -2.35
CA ASN A 129 -1.87 -9.74 -2.69
C ASN A 129 -1.99 -10.01 -4.20
N PRO A 130 -0.96 -9.71 -5.01
CA PRO A 130 -1.04 -9.88 -6.45
C PRO A 130 -1.06 -11.35 -6.89
N GLN A 131 -0.80 -12.29 -6.00
CA GLN A 131 -0.80 -13.72 -6.30
C GLN A 131 -2.12 -14.42 -5.93
N GLN A 132 -3.05 -13.71 -5.29
CA GLN A 132 -4.35 -14.27 -4.92
C GLN A 132 -5.30 -14.24 -6.12
N THR A 133 -6.16 -15.25 -6.24
CA THR A 133 -6.99 -15.46 -7.43
C THR A 133 -7.92 -14.29 -7.76
N ASP A 134 -8.45 -13.59 -6.75
CA ASP A 134 -9.33 -12.44 -6.97
C ASP A 134 -8.61 -11.17 -7.42
N PHE A 135 -7.27 -11.16 -7.38
CA PHE A 135 -6.51 -10.03 -7.88
C PHE A 135 -6.90 -9.67 -9.33
N GLY A 136 -7.13 -10.67 -10.17
CA GLY A 136 -7.54 -10.47 -11.56
C GLY A 136 -8.89 -9.77 -11.74
N LYS A 137 -9.71 -9.70 -10.69
CA LYS A 137 -11.00 -8.99 -10.72
C LYS A 137 -10.88 -7.50 -10.43
N LEU A 138 -9.74 -7.07 -9.89
CA LEU A 138 -9.52 -5.65 -9.58
C LEU A 138 -9.46 -4.83 -10.87
N LYS A 139 -9.99 -3.62 -10.82
CA LYS A 139 -9.97 -2.66 -11.94
C LYS A 139 -8.76 -1.75 -11.76
N LEU A 140 -7.65 -2.11 -12.37
CA LEU A 140 -6.41 -1.33 -12.31
C LEU A 140 -6.46 -0.23 -13.35
N GLY A 141 -6.48 1.02 -12.91
CA GLY A 141 -6.47 2.19 -13.80
C GLY A 141 -5.14 2.34 -14.53
N ARG A 142 -5.14 3.19 -15.55
CA ARG A 142 -3.92 3.57 -16.26
C ARG A 142 -3.08 4.51 -15.41
N PRO A 143 -1.74 4.47 -15.55
CA PRO A 143 -0.89 5.43 -14.85
C PRO A 143 -1.20 6.85 -15.32
N GLN A 144 -1.36 7.75 -14.36
CA GLN A 144 -1.54 9.17 -14.58
C GLN A 144 -0.40 9.91 -13.90
N ALA A 145 0.09 10.99 -14.51
CA ALA A 145 1.15 11.78 -13.90
C ALA A 145 0.72 12.31 -12.53
N PHE A 146 1.60 12.19 -11.55
CA PHE A 146 1.40 12.74 -10.21
C PHE A 146 2.60 13.57 -9.82
N GLU A 147 2.36 14.71 -9.21
CA GLU A 147 3.41 15.63 -8.77
C GLU A 147 3.13 16.07 -7.34
N PHE A 148 4.14 16.00 -6.48
CA PHE A 148 4.06 16.58 -5.15
C PHE A 148 4.12 18.11 -5.27
N ASP A 149 3.22 18.79 -4.56
CA ASP A 149 3.23 20.25 -4.50
C ASP A 149 4.60 20.74 -4.00
N SER A 150 5.15 21.75 -4.67
CA SER A 150 6.50 22.25 -4.36
C SER A 150 6.65 22.75 -2.92
N ARG A 151 5.56 23.16 -2.28
CA ARG A 151 5.56 23.61 -0.88
C ARG A 151 5.88 22.50 0.13
N LEU A 152 5.72 21.23 -0.26
CA LEU A 152 6.09 20.09 0.57
C LEU A 152 7.61 19.92 0.73
N TRP A 153 8.38 20.41 -0.24
CA TRP A 153 9.84 20.29 -0.24
C TRP A 153 10.47 21.44 0.54
N LYS A 154 10.59 21.31 1.85
CA LYS A 154 11.22 22.31 2.72
C LYS A 154 12.61 21.90 3.15
#